data_fcdce65b3b75e12ed37afd9d0f2de5cd
#
_entry.id   fcdce65b3b75e12ed37afd9d0f2de5cd
#
_cell.length_a   1.000
_cell.length_b   1.000
_cell.length_c   1.000
_cell.angle_alpha   90.00
_cell.angle_beta   90.00
_cell.angle_gamma   90.00
#
_symmetry.space_group_name_H-M   'P 1'
#
loop_
_entity.id
_entity.type
_entity.pdbx_description
1 polymer ?
#
loop_
_entity_poly.entity_id
_entity_poly.type
_entity_poly.pdbx_seq_one_letter_code
_entity_poly.pdbx_strand_id
1 'polypeptide(L)'
;MSEKIINIYTDGACRGNPGPGGWGALLEYNGHTKKIYGSSILTTNNIMELTAVIESLKIINKQSEIIITTDSTYVKNGITS
;
A
#
# COMPACT_ATOMS: atom_id res chain seq x y z
N MET A 1 -10.56 26.48 -1.38
CA MET A 1 -10.14 25.46 -2.33
C MET A 1 -9.45 24.31 -1.62
N SER A 2 -10.03 23.17 -1.68
CA SER A 2 -9.46 22.05 -0.97
C SER A 2 -8.45 21.32 -1.85
N GLU A 3 -7.33 21.04 -1.27
CA GLU A 3 -6.35 20.17 -1.86
C GLU A 3 -6.84 18.74 -1.75
N LYS A 4 -6.76 18.01 -2.84
CA LYS A 4 -7.16 16.61 -2.82
C LYS A 4 -5.92 15.77 -2.74
N ILE A 5 -5.43 15.61 -1.52
CA ILE A 5 -4.24 14.82 -1.26
C ILE A 5 -4.66 13.57 -0.49
N ILE A 6 -4.30 12.42 -1.03
CA ILE A 6 -4.55 11.14 -0.39
C ILE A 6 -3.24 10.61 0.14
N ASN A 7 -3.17 10.40 1.44
CA ASN A 7 -2.02 9.80 2.07
C ASN A 7 -2.27 8.30 2.21
N ILE A 8 -1.33 7.50 1.74
CA ILE A 8 -1.44 6.05 1.80
C ILE A 8 -0.25 5.51 2.58
N TYR A 9 -0.54 4.76 3.62
CA TYR A 9 0.47 4.11 4.44
C TYR A 9 0.33 2.61 4.23
N THR A 10 1.40 1.96 3.78
CA THR A 10 1.35 0.55 3.44
C THR A 10 2.34 -0.25 4.24
N ASP A 11 2.01 -1.51 4.46
CA ASP A 11 2.87 -2.46 5.14
C ASP A 11 2.55 -3.84 4.61
N GLY A 12 3.59 -4.66 4.48
CA GLY A 12 3.42 -6.03 4.03
C GLY A 12 4.52 -6.89 4.58
N ALA A 13 4.19 -8.11 4.90
CA ALA A 13 5.13 -9.03 5.50
C ALA A 13 4.78 -10.45 5.12
N CYS A 14 5.76 -11.32 5.26
CA CYS A 14 5.63 -12.72 4.90
C CYS A 14 6.44 -13.55 5.88
N ARG A 15 5.92 -14.70 6.23
CA ARG A 15 6.59 -15.65 7.10
C ARG A 15 7.34 -16.63 6.23
N GLY A 16 8.67 -16.60 6.30
CA GLY A 16 9.48 -17.30 5.32
C GLY A 16 9.51 -16.51 4.01
N ASN A 17 10.19 -17.05 3.00
CA ASN A 17 10.31 -16.33 1.75
C ASN A 17 10.64 -17.32 0.64
N PRO A 18 9.64 -17.97 0.05
CA PRO A 18 8.19 -17.70 0.13
C PRO A 18 7.51 -18.34 1.34
N GLY A 19 6.29 -17.88 1.63
CA GLY A 19 5.49 -18.43 2.70
C GLY A 19 4.19 -17.65 2.84
N PRO A 20 3.41 -17.92 3.90
CA PRO A 20 2.19 -17.17 4.13
C PRO A 20 2.50 -15.73 4.48
N GLY A 21 1.71 -14.81 3.96
CA GLY A 21 1.93 -13.39 4.20
C GLY A 21 0.66 -12.59 4.20
N GLY A 22 0.80 -11.33 4.57
CA GLY A 22 -0.31 -10.40 4.60
C GLY A 22 0.16 -8.99 4.30
N TRP A 23 -0.79 -8.14 3.95
CA TRP A 23 -0.52 -6.75 3.67
C TRP A 23 -1.63 -5.89 4.23
N GLY A 24 -1.33 -4.65 4.49
CA GLY A 24 -2.31 -3.69 4.94
C GLY A 24 -2.03 -2.32 4.38
N ALA A 25 -3.06 -1.52 4.28
CA ALA A 25 -2.93 -0.15 3.86
C ALA A 25 -3.93 0.72 4.58
N LEU A 26 -3.49 1.92 4.92
CA LEU A 26 -4.35 2.94 5.50
C LEU A 26 -4.37 4.11 4.55
N LEU A 27 -5.56 4.46 4.09
CA LEU A 27 -5.75 5.60 3.20
C LEU A 27 -6.40 6.72 4.00
N GLU A 28 -5.83 7.90 3.89
CA GLU A 28 -6.31 9.06 4.62
C GLU A 28 -6.60 10.18 3.64
N TYR A 29 -7.81 10.71 3.70
CA TYR A 29 -8.24 11.76 2.80
C TYR A 29 -9.23 12.66 3.51
N ASN A 30 -8.89 13.93 3.62
CA ASN A 30 -9.80 14.96 4.12
C ASN A 30 -10.42 14.58 5.48
N GLY A 31 -9.60 14.05 6.38
CA GLY A 31 -10.05 13.66 7.72
C GLY A 31 -10.72 12.30 7.79
N HIS A 32 -10.92 11.64 6.67
CA HIS A 32 -11.48 10.29 6.62
C HIS A 32 -10.37 9.28 6.42
N THR A 33 -10.53 8.13 7.04
CA THR A 33 -9.56 7.05 6.90
C THR A 33 -10.26 5.79 6.44
N LYS A 34 -9.54 4.98 5.68
CA LYS A 34 -10.03 3.69 5.23
C LYS A 34 -8.88 2.69 5.33
N LYS A 35 -9.17 1.54 5.94
CA LYS A 35 -8.20 0.47 6.04
C LYS A 35 -8.59 -0.65 5.10
N ILE A 36 -7.60 -1.17 4.39
CA ILE A 36 -7.77 -2.36 3.57
C ILE A 36 -6.63 -3.32 3.90
N TYR A 37 -6.88 -4.61 3.71
CA TYR A 37 -5.89 -5.62 4.02
C TYR A 37 -6.21 -6.89 3.26
N GLY A 38 -5.22 -7.77 3.18
CA GLY A 38 -5.39 -9.06 2.55
C GLY A 38 -4.27 -10.00 2.93
N SER A 39 -4.38 -11.22 2.46
CA SER A 39 -3.40 -12.23 2.78
C SER A 39 -3.23 -13.21 1.63
N SER A 40 -2.14 -13.98 1.69
CA SER A 40 -1.86 -15.00 0.70
C SER A 40 -1.20 -16.16 1.41
N ILE A 41 -1.51 -17.39 0.98
CA ILE A 41 -0.92 -18.57 1.61
C ILE A 41 0.50 -18.83 1.11
N LEU A 42 0.88 -18.26 -0.02
CA LEU A 42 2.23 -18.42 -0.55
C LEU A 42 2.64 -17.14 -1.28
N THR A 43 3.56 -16.41 -0.70
CA THR A 43 3.96 -15.13 -1.24
C THR A 43 5.35 -14.75 -0.75
N THR A 44 5.79 -13.54 -1.05
CA THR A 44 7.04 -13.00 -0.55
C THR A 44 6.79 -11.63 0.07
N ASN A 45 7.75 -11.13 0.85
CA ASN A 45 7.65 -9.80 1.42
C ASN A 45 7.43 -8.75 0.34
N ASN A 46 8.21 -8.84 -0.74
CA ASN A 46 8.13 -7.83 -1.81
C ASN A 46 6.77 -7.84 -2.47
N ILE A 47 6.21 -9.03 -2.70
CA ILE A 47 4.88 -9.14 -3.30
C ILE A 47 3.82 -8.54 -2.38
N MET A 48 3.91 -8.80 -1.07
CA MET A 48 2.93 -8.27 -0.14
C MET A 48 3.00 -6.75 -0.04
N GLU A 49 4.19 -6.20 -0.01
CA GLU A 49 4.36 -4.76 0.04
C GLU A 49 3.86 -4.09 -1.24
N LEU A 50 4.18 -4.68 -2.38
CA LEU A 50 3.72 -4.14 -3.66
C LEU A 50 2.21 -4.29 -3.80
N THR A 51 1.65 -5.41 -3.34
CA THR A 51 0.22 -5.63 -3.38
C THR A 51 -0.54 -4.57 -2.58
N ALA A 52 -0.02 -4.19 -1.41
CA ALA A 52 -0.64 -3.14 -0.61
C ALA A 52 -0.75 -1.84 -1.40
N VAL A 53 0.30 -1.47 -2.13
CA VAL A 53 0.28 -0.26 -2.95
C VAL A 53 -0.73 -0.40 -4.09
N ILE A 54 -0.69 -1.52 -4.80
CA ILE A 54 -1.56 -1.73 -5.96
C ILE A 54 -3.02 -1.72 -5.55
N GLU A 55 -3.37 -2.44 -4.49
CA GLU A 55 -4.75 -2.50 -4.03
C GLU A 55 -5.24 -1.15 -3.54
N SER A 56 -4.35 -0.37 -2.92
CA SER A 56 -4.69 0.99 -2.52
C SER A 56 -5.02 1.86 -3.71
N LEU A 57 -4.22 1.76 -4.77
CA LEU A 57 -4.44 2.56 -5.96
C LEU A 57 -5.71 2.17 -6.70
N LYS A 58 -6.09 0.90 -6.63
CA LYS A 58 -7.30 0.43 -7.30
C LYS A 58 -8.58 1.05 -6.75
N ILE A 59 -8.62 1.40 -5.48
CA ILE A 59 -9.83 1.95 -4.89
C ILE A 59 -9.90 3.47 -5.01
N ILE A 60 -8.85 4.08 -5.54
CA ILE A 60 -8.82 5.51 -5.77
C ILE A 60 -9.30 5.77 -7.20
N ASN A 61 -10.45 6.37 -7.33
CA ASN A 61 -11.02 6.62 -8.65
C ASN A 61 -11.19 8.10 -8.95
N LYS A 62 -10.47 8.94 -8.23
CA LYS A 62 -10.47 10.39 -8.46
C LYS A 62 -9.08 10.84 -8.83
N GLN A 63 -9.01 11.92 -9.60
CA GLN A 63 -7.73 12.56 -9.83
C GLN A 63 -7.33 13.29 -8.56
N SER A 64 -6.26 12.83 -7.94
CA SER A 64 -5.79 13.38 -6.68
C SER A 64 -4.29 13.27 -6.62
N GLU A 65 -3.69 14.10 -5.81
CA GLU A 65 -2.30 13.91 -5.46
C GLU A 65 -2.23 12.76 -4.46
N ILE A 66 -1.30 11.84 -4.68
CA ILE A 66 -1.17 10.66 -3.84
C ILE A 66 0.21 10.65 -3.24
N ILE A 67 0.27 10.56 -1.93
CA ILE A 67 1.52 10.44 -1.20
C ILE A 67 1.53 9.05 -0.56
N ILE A 68 2.49 8.24 -0.95
CA ILE A 68 2.60 6.87 -0.45
C ILE A 68 3.78 6.78 0.50
N THR A 69 3.51 6.35 1.71
CA THR A 69 4.53 6.11 2.72
C THR A 69 4.62 4.62 2.98
N THR A 70 5.79 4.06 2.79
CA THR A 70 6.00 2.63 3.00
C THR A 70 7.40 2.42 3.58
N ASP A 71 7.53 1.39 4.39
CA ASP A 71 8.83 0.99 4.92
C ASP A 71 9.60 0.10 3.94
N SER A 72 8.98 -0.27 2.84
CA SER A 72 9.59 -1.17 1.89
C SER A 72 10.58 -0.43 1.00
N THR A 73 11.85 -0.78 1.10
CA THR A 73 12.87 -0.24 0.22
C THR A 73 12.60 -0.64 -1.23
N TYR A 74 12.11 -1.86 -1.43
CA TYR A 74 11.80 -2.35 -2.76
C TYR A 74 10.72 -1.48 -3.42
N VAL A 75 9.65 -1.20 -2.70
CA VAL A 75 8.55 -0.39 -3.24
C VAL A 75 9.01 1.04 -3.47
N LYS A 76 9.76 1.61 -2.52
CA LYS A 76 10.26 2.97 -2.68
C LYS A 76 11.13 3.11 -3.92
N ASN A 77 12.05 2.17 -4.12
CA ASN A 77 12.93 2.21 -5.28
C ASN A 77 12.16 2.02 -6.57
N GLY A 78 11.16 1.14 -6.58
CA GLY A 78 10.36 0.90 -7.75
C GLY A 78 9.51 2.09 -8.16
N ILE A 79 9.10 2.89 -7.19
CA ILE A 79 8.26 4.05 -7.46
C ILE A 79 9.10 5.25 -7.89
N THR A 80 10.31 5.38 -7.34
CA THR A 80 11.13 6.55 -7.58
C THR A 80 12.09 6.41 -8.74
N SER A 81 12.30 5.23 -9.22
CA SER A 81 13.25 5.00 -10.31
C SER A 81 12.66 5.19 -11.68
#